data_06d18a1ba156ca6add35273990ee8011
#
_entry.id   06d18a1ba156ca6add35273990ee8011
#
_cell.length_a   1.000
_cell.length_b   1.000
_cell.length_c   1.000
_cell.angle_alpha   90.00
_cell.angle_beta   90.00
_cell.angle_gamma   90.00
#
_symmetry.space_group_name_H-M   'P 1'
#
loop_
_entity.id
_entity.type
_entity.pdbx_description
1 polymer ?
#
loop_
_entity_poly.entity_id
_entity_poly.type
_entity_poly.pdbx_seq_one_letter_code
_entity_poly.pdbx_strand_id
1 'polypeptide(L)'
;MSRIWHNQSRPQSADRLELLSQMERQFDHRNPTYFLDLLTHTDNVIRTRAICILADIAGEDAVDHISNVLRNDKEPLVRHEAAFSLGQLGFTNAISALSGALSSDSSFFVRHEAAIALGVIGSELARGALEKALDDGSEEVRESANIALANIDYISRMKRINKFSKMMGG
;
A
#
# COMPACT_ATOMS: atom_id res chain seq x y z
N MET A 1 41.33 26.61 19.78
CA MET A 1 41.03 25.36 19.03
C MET A 1 39.56 25.38 18.68
N SER A 2 39.22 25.91 17.50
CA SER A 2 37.83 25.97 16.99
C SER A 2 37.52 24.69 16.25
N ARG A 3 36.53 23.93 16.74
CA ARG A 3 35.99 22.74 16.07
C ARG A 3 35.16 23.21 14.87
N ILE A 4 35.67 22.97 13.69
CA ILE A 4 34.93 23.14 12.43
C ILE A 4 33.95 21.99 12.32
N TRP A 5 32.67 22.27 12.54
CA TRP A 5 31.56 21.34 12.21
C TRP A 5 31.40 21.35 10.70
N HIS A 6 31.89 20.32 10.04
CA HIS A 6 31.55 20.06 8.64
C HIS A 6 30.11 19.59 8.56
N ASN A 7 29.24 20.48 8.13
CA ASN A 7 27.85 20.18 7.79
C ASN A 7 27.84 19.44 6.44
N GLN A 8 27.84 18.09 6.48
CA GLN A 8 27.78 17.21 5.29
C GLN A 8 26.36 16.85 4.84
N SER A 9 25.33 17.61 5.23
CA SER A 9 23.94 17.25 5.02
C SER A 9 23.21 18.01 3.88
N ARG A 10 23.90 18.70 3.01
CA ARG A 10 23.28 19.50 1.91
C ARG A 10 23.19 18.87 0.51
N PRO A 11 23.98 17.87 0.07
CA PRO A 11 23.79 17.30 -1.26
C PRO A 11 22.47 16.53 -1.41
N GLN A 12 22.09 15.72 -0.43
CA GLN A 12 20.93 14.84 -0.53
C GLN A 12 19.57 15.54 -0.68
N SER A 13 19.40 16.75 -0.15
CA SER A 13 18.13 17.46 -0.26
C SER A 13 17.91 18.12 -1.62
N ALA A 14 18.98 18.64 -2.25
CA ALA A 14 18.91 19.24 -3.58
C ALA A 14 18.65 18.18 -4.65
N ASP A 15 19.38 17.07 -4.60
CA ASP A 15 19.21 15.93 -5.52
C ASP A 15 17.82 15.30 -5.40
N ARG A 16 17.28 15.22 -4.18
CA ARG A 16 15.91 14.73 -3.95
C ARG A 16 14.86 15.64 -4.57
N LEU A 17 15.00 16.97 -4.41
CA LEU A 17 14.05 17.94 -4.98
C LEU A 17 14.06 17.91 -6.52
N GLU A 18 15.24 17.79 -7.11
CA GLU A 18 15.39 17.63 -8.56
C GLU A 18 14.66 16.36 -9.04
N LEU A 19 14.89 15.23 -8.35
CA LEU A 19 14.25 13.95 -8.68
C LEU A 19 12.72 14.02 -8.51
N LEU A 20 12.22 14.66 -7.44
CA LEU A 20 10.78 14.87 -7.25
C LEU A 20 10.17 15.71 -8.38
N SER A 21 10.86 16.78 -8.82
CA SER A 21 10.41 17.57 -9.96
C SER A 21 10.45 16.78 -11.28
N GLN A 22 11.38 15.86 -11.44
CA GLN A 22 11.41 14.94 -12.57
C GLN A 22 10.24 13.94 -12.51
N MET A 23 9.93 13.42 -11.33
CA MET A 23 8.77 12.52 -11.12
C MET A 23 7.46 13.22 -11.51
N GLU A 24 7.27 14.50 -11.19
CA GLU A 24 6.10 15.27 -11.61
C GLU A 24 5.97 15.32 -13.14
N ARG A 25 7.07 15.63 -13.84
CA ARG A 25 7.06 15.64 -15.32
C ARG A 25 6.73 14.25 -15.90
N GLN A 26 7.24 13.17 -15.32
CA GLN A 26 6.96 11.81 -15.77
C GLN A 26 5.53 11.35 -15.44
N PHE A 27 4.97 11.86 -14.36
CA PHE A 27 3.55 11.67 -14.03
C PHE A 27 2.64 12.31 -15.08
N ASP A 28 2.91 13.55 -15.50
CA ASP A 28 2.15 14.24 -16.55
C ASP A 28 2.16 13.45 -17.88
N HIS A 29 3.26 12.75 -18.17
CA HIS A 29 3.39 11.88 -19.33
C HIS A 29 2.80 10.48 -19.13
N ARG A 30 2.27 10.16 -17.95
CA ARG A 30 1.75 8.84 -17.56
C ARG A 30 2.72 7.72 -17.90
N ASN A 31 3.98 7.84 -17.50
CA ASN A 31 5.05 6.89 -17.78
C ASN A 31 5.26 5.90 -16.63
N PRO A 32 4.57 4.75 -16.57
CA PRO A 32 4.68 3.82 -15.45
C PRO A 32 6.08 3.17 -15.37
N THR A 33 6.74 2.94 -16.47
CA THR A 33 8.08 2.30 -16.48
C THR A 33 9.08 3.10 -15.66
N TYR A 34 9.05 4.44 -15.76
CA TYR A 34 9.90 5.29 -14.96
C TYR A 34 9.71 5.08 -13.45
N PHE A 35 8.47 4.93 -12.99
CA PHE A 35 8.17 4.73 -11.58
C PHE A 35 8.45 3.31 -11.10
N LEU A 36 8.37 2.30 -11.97
CA LEU A 36 8.78 0.93 -11.64
C LEU A 36 10.27 0.88 -11.29
N ASP A 37 11.12 1.58 -12.02
CA ASP A 37 12.57 1.66 -11.74
C ASP A 37 12.85 2.29 -10.37
N LEU A 38 12.02 3.25 -9.96
CA LEU A 38 12.15 3.96 -8.68
C LEU A 38 11.71 3.13 -7.46
N LEU A 39 11.02 2.01 -7.62
CA LEU A 39 10.65 1.14 -6.51
C LEU A 39 11.85 0.53 -5.77
N THR A 40 13.03 0.53 -6.39
CA THR A 40 14.27 0.05 -5.79
C THR A 40 15.24 1.16 -5.38
N HIS A 41 14.81 2.42 -5.45
CA HIS A 41 15.63 3.57 -5.12
C HIS A 41 16.12 3.54 -3.65
N THR A 42 17.31 4.05 -3.38
CA THR A 42 17.90 4.05 -2.02
C THR A 42 17.12 4.89 -1.02
N ASP A 43 16.53 6.00 -1.47
CA ASP A 43 15.71 6.92 -0.66
C ASP A 43 14.28 6.36 -0.52
N ASN A 44 13.84 6.14 0.72
CA ASN A 44 12.50 5.63 1.02
C ASN A 44 11.38 6.61 0.60
N VAL A 45 11.62 7.93 0.65
CA VAL A 45 10.65 8.94 0.20
C VAL A 45 10.36 8.77 -1.30
N ILE A 46 11.39 8.51 -2.10
CA ILE A 46 11.25 8.27 -3.53
C ILE A 46 10.48 6.98 -3.80
N ARG A 47 10.80 5.88 -3.09
CA ARG A 47 10.06 4.62 -3.23
C ARG A 47 8.59 4.78 -2.88
N THR A 48 8.29 5.42 -1.74
CA THR A 48 6.91 5.71 -1.30
C THR A 48 6.15 6.51 -2.36
N ARG A 49 6.74 7.59 -2.86
CA ARG A 49 6.13 8.42 -3.89
C ARG A 49 5.89 7.66 -5.19
N ALA A 50 6.83 6.80 -5.59
CA ALA A 50 6.68 5.96 -6.79
C ALA A 50 5.52 4.97 -6.67
N ILE A 51 5.31 4.38 -5.50
CA ILE A 51 4.16 3.49 -5.22
C ILE A 51 2.84 4.22 -5.41
N CYS A 52 2.68 5.41 -4.77
CA CYS A 52 1.46 6.21 -4.89
C CYS A 52 1.14 6.54 -6.36
N ILE A 53 2.17 6.96 -7.10
CA ILE A 53 2.00 7.35 -8.51
C ILE A 53 1.65 6.13 -9.37
N LEU A 54 2.30 4.99 -9.17
CA LEU A 54 1.98 3.75 -9.89
C LEU A 54 0.54 3.31 -9.65
N ALA A 55 0.04 3.43 -8.43
CA ALA A 55 -1.35 3.12 -8.12
C ALA A 55 -2.33 4.02 -8.91
N ASP A 56 -1.96 5.28 -9.17
CA ASP A 56 -2.80 6.21 -9.93
C ASP A 56 -2.75 5.99 -11.45
N ILE A 57 -1.59 5.65 -12.00
CA ILE A 57 -1.39 5.67 -13.47
C ILE A 57 -1.35 4.30 -14.14
N ALA A 58 -1.02 3.22 -13.42
CA ALA A 58 -0.77 1.91 -13.99
C ALA A 58 -1.89 0.87 -13.74
N GLY A 59 -2.81 1.14 -12.79
CA GLY A 59 -3.93 0.26 -12.52
C GLY A 59 -3.49 -1.17 -12.13
N GLU A 60 -4.11 -2.19 -12.71
CA GLU A 60 -3.86 -3.59 -12.38
C GLU A 60 -2.42 -4.04 -12.66
N ASP A 61 -1.77 -3.47 -13.67
CA ASP A 61 -0.39 -3.81 -14.03
C ASP A 61 0.62 -3.46 -12.91
N ALA A 62 0.27 -2.55 -12.00
CA ALA A 62 1.10 -2.19 -10.85
C ALA A 62 1.01 -3.21 -9.69
N VAL A 63 -0.03 -4.04 -9.61
CA VAL A 63 -0.33 -4.86 -8.43
C VAL A 63 0.82 -5.79 -8.05
N ASP A 64 1.40 -6.51 -9.01
CA ASP A 64 2.49 -7.44 -8.73
C ASP A 64 3.75 -6.72 -8.26
N HIS A 65 4.06 -5.58 -8.84
CA HIS A 65 5.22 -4.76 -8.47
C HIS A 65 5.07 -4.18 -7.06
N ILE A 66 3.91 -3.59 -6.74
CA ILE A 66 3.62 -3.05 -5.41
C ILE A 66 3.53 -4.18 -4.37
N SER A 67 2.96 -5.34 -4.73
CA SER A 67 2.94 -6.54 -3.87
C SER A 67 4.35 -7.03 -3.54
N ASN A 68 5.29 -6.93 -4.48
CA ASN A 68 6.69 -7.26 -4.22
C ASN A 68 7.34 -6.30 -3.23
N VAL A 69 7.04 -5.00 -3.33
CA VAL A 69 7.50 -3.99 -2.35
C VAL A 69 6.92 -4.28 -0.97
N LEU A 70 5.62 -4.58 -0.87
CA LEU A 70 4.98 -4.95 0.39
C LEU A 70 5.67 -6.13 1.09
N ARG A 71 6.10 -7.13 0.33
CA ARG A 71 6.76 -8.32 0.91
C ARG A 71 8.21 -8.08 1.31
N ASN A 72 8.94 -7.22 0.60
CA ASN A 72 10.41 -7.24 0.62
C ASN A 72 11.08 -5.91 1.00
N ASP A 73 10.34 -4.78 1.04
CA ASP A 73 10.99 -3.51 1.42
C ASP A 73 11.40 -3.54 2.89
N LYS A 74 12.60 -3.05 3.18
CA LYS A 74 13.16 -3.00 4.53
C LYS A 74 12.46 -1.99 5.45
N GLU A 75 11.87 -0.94 4.87
CA GLU A 75 11.26 0.17 5.61
C GLU A 75 9.77 -0.08 5.86
N PRO A 76 9.32 -0.16 7.11
CA PRO A 76 7.90 -0.39 7.40
C PRO A 76 6.96 0.65 6.79
N LEU A 77 7.41 1.91 6.69
CA LEU A 77 6.60 2.98 6.09
C LEU A 77 6.36 2.74 4.59
N VAL A 78 7.35 2.21 3.87
CA VAL A 78 7.22 1.89 2.44
C VAL A 78 6.28 0.69 2.26
N ARG A 79 6.39 -0.33 3.13
CA ARG A 79 5.45 -1.47 3.12
C ARG A 79 4.02 -1.07 3.46
N HIS A 80 3.85 -0.16 4.43
CA HIS A 80 2.53 0.41 4.75
C HIS A 80 1.91 1.11 3.53
N GLU A 81 2.68 1.97 2.85
CA GLU A 81 2.21 2.66 1.64
C GLU A 81 1.86 1.66 0.53
N ALA A 82 2.63 0.58 0.39
CA ALA A 82 2.33 -0.47 -0.56
C ALA A 82 1.00 -1.18 -0.22
N ALA A 83 0.73 -1.47 1.06
CA ALA A 83 -0.54 -2.06 1.50
C ALA A 83 -1.72 -1.12 1.22
N PHE A 84 -1.58 0.17 1.56
CA PHE A 84 -2.57 1.21 1.29
C PHE A 84 -2.88 1.31 -0.21
N SER A 85 -1.86 1.42 -1.04
CA SER A 85 -2.01 1.53 -2.50
C SER A 85 -2.67 0.30 -3.12
N LEU A 86 -2.37 -0.91 -2.65
CA LEU A 86 -3.04 -2.14 -3.07
C LEU A 86 -4.52 -2.15 -2.69
N GLY A 87 -4.86 -1.63 -1.52
CA GLY A 87 -6.25 -1.43 -1.10
C GLY A 87 -7.00 -0.46 -2.01
N GLN A 88 -6.38 0.67 -2.35
CA GLN A 88 -6.93 1.68 -3.26
C GLN A 88 -7.17 1.13 -4.67
N LEU A 89 -6.25 0.32 -5.18
CA LEU A 89 -6.39 -0.36 -6.47
C LEU A 89 -7.57 -1.35 -6.50
N GLY A 90 -7.88 -1.99 -5.37
CA GLY A 90 -9.07 -2.83 -5.23
C GLY A 90 -9.04 -4.18 -5.95
N PHE A 91 -7.93 -4.57 -6.56
CA PHE A 91 -7.83 -5.80 -7.34
C PHE A 91 -7.63 -7.04 -6.45
N THR A 92 -8.34 -8.12 -6.80
CA THR A 92 -8.32 -9.36 -6.00
C THR A 92 -6.98 -10.11 -6.04
N ASN A 93 -6.15 -9.90 -7.04
CA ASN A 93 -4.79 -10.48 -7.12
C ASN A 93 -3.84 -9.92 -6.05
N ALA A 94 -4.17 -8.78 -5.40
CA ALA A 94 -3.44 -8.25 -4.25
C ALA A 94 -3.69 -9.02 -2.93
N ILE A 95 -4.79 -9.78 -2.82
CA ILE A 95 -5.23 -10.39 -1.56
C ILE A 95 -4.17 -11.30 -0.95
N SER A 96 -3.45 -12.07 -1.78
CA SER A 96 -2.40 -12.97 -1.28
C SER A 96 -1.27 -12.21 -0.58
N ALA A 97 -0.81 -11.11 -1.18
CA ALA A 97 0.26 -10.29 -0.59
C ALA A 97 -0.21 -9.57 0.69
N LEU A 98 -1.41 -9.00 0.66
CA LEU A 98 -2.01 -8.33 1.82
C LEU A 98 -2.26 -9.31 2.98
N SER A 99 -2.78 -10.51 2.70
CA SER A 99 -2.99 -11.55 3.72
C SER A 99 -1.67 -12.03 4.32
N GLY A 100 -0.61 -12.13 3.51
CA GLY A 100 0.74 -12.43 3.97
C GLY A 100 1.27 -11.33 4.92
N ALA A 101 1.14 -10.08 4.52
CA ALA A 101 1.55 -8.94 5.35
C ALA A 101 0.75 -8.88 6.66
N LEU A 102 -0.58 -9.04 6.61
CA LEU A 102 -1.43 -9.08 7.80
C LEU A 102 -0.99 -10.15 8.80
N SER A 103 -0.62 -11.33 8.32
CA SER A 103 -0.28 -12.46 9.19
C SER A 103 1.13 -12.43 9.75
N SER A 104 2.09 -11.77 9.09
CA SER A 104 3.52 -11.97 9.40
C SER A 104 4.39 -10.72 9.38
N ASP A 105 3.89 -9.55 9.00
CA ASP A 105 4.72 -8.34 9.05
C ASP A 105 5.10 -8.00 10.49
N SER A 106 6.37 -7.70 10.71
CA SER A 106 6.88 -7.34 12.04
C SER A 106 6.30 -6.04 12.59
N SER A 107 5.87 -5.13 11.71
CA SER A 107 5.25 -3.86 12.08
C SER A 107 3.74 -4.00 12.22
N PHE A 108 3.18 -3.73 13.40
CA PHE A 108 1.73 -3.69 13.58
C PHE A 108 1.07 -2.68 12.66
N PHE A 109 1.77 -1.61 12.34
CA PHE A 109 1.30 -0.54 11.47
C PHE A 109 1.08 -1.04 10.02
N VAL A 110 1.93 -1.93 9.52
CA VAL A 110 1.75 -2.60 8.22
C VAL A 110 0.61 -3.62 8.29
N ARG A 111 0.53 -4.41 9.37
CA ARG A 111 -0.56 -5.37 9.56
C ARG A 111 -1.92 -4.67 9.64
N HIS A 112 -2.00 -3.55 10.37
CA HIS A 112 -3.19 -2.69 10.44
C HIS A 112 -3.64 -2.25 9.05
N GLU A 113 -2.74 -1.67 8.25
CA GLU A 113 -3.07 -1.20 6.90
C GLU A 113 -3.46 -2.36 5.97
N ALA A 114 -2.80 -3.50 6.08
CA ALA A 114 -3.15 -4.69 5.30
C ALA A 114 -4.57 -5.19 5.62
N ALA A 115 -5.01 -5.12 6.89
CA ALA A 115 -6.39 -5.46 7.27
C ALA A 115 -7.40 -4.48 6.65
N ILE A 116 -7.11 -3.17 6.70
CA ILE A 116 -7.94 -2.14 6.06
C ILE A 116 -8.04 -2.37 4.56
N ALA A 117 -6.91 -2.58 3.89
CA ALA A 117 -6.84 -2.82 2.45
C ALA A 117 -7.67 -4.05 2.02
N LEU A 118 -7.59 -5.16 2.77
CA LEU A 118 -8.41 -6.35 2.54
C LEU A 118 -9.91 -6.05 2.71
N GLY A 119 -10.26 -5.23 3.68
CA GLY A 119 -11.63 -4.75 3.88
C GLY A 119 -12.13 -3.89 2.72
N VAL A 120 -11.29 -3.00 2.19
CA VAL A 120 -11.62 -2.15 1.01
C VAL A 120 -11.86 -3.01 -0.23
N ILE A 121 -11.00 -4.00 -0.49
CA ILE A 121 -11.20 -4.97 -1.60
C ILE A 121 -12.51 -5.75 -1.41
N GLY A 122 -12.90 -6.03 -0.18
CA GLY A 122 -14.21 -6.58 0.17
C GLY A 122 -14.49 -7.98 -0.40
N SER A 123 -13.46 -8.78 -0.59
CA SER A 123 -13.57 -10.15 -1.13
C SER A 123 -13.65 -11.20 -0.03
N GLU A 124 -14.53 -12.18 -0.20
CA GLU A 124 -14.61 -13.36 0.68
C GLU A 124 -13.28 -14.14 0.76
N LEU A 125 -12.41 -14.02 -0.23
CA LEU A 125 -11.09 -14.65 -0.22
C LEU A 125 -10.18 -14.14 0.92
N ALA A 126 -10.46 -12.95 1.45
CA ALA A 126 -9.70 -12.35 2.54
C ALA A 126 -10.19 -12.80 3.94
N ARG A 127 -11.41 -13.37 4.04
CA ARG A 127 -12.09 -13.66 5.31
C ARG A 127 -11.22 -14.46 6.28
N GLY A 128 -10.64 -15.56 5.84
CA GLY A 128 -9.84 -16.44 6.72
C GLY A 128 -8.57 -15.77 7.27
N ALA A 129 -7.98 -14.82 6.56
CA ALA A 129 -6.86 -14.05 7.07
C ALA A 129 -7.30 -13.02 8.12
N LEU A 130 -8.43 -12.34 7.87
CA LEU A 130 -9.00 -11.36 8.78
C LEU A 130 -9.53 -12.01 10.07
N GLU A 131 -10.16 -13.18 10.00
CA GLU A 131 -10.61 -13.93 11.18
C GLU A 131 -9.44 -14.28 12.11
N LYS A 132 -8.31 -14.70 11.56
CA LYS A 132 -7.09 -14.96 12.35
C LYS A 132 -6.52 -13.68 12.97
N ALA A 133 -6.66 -12.55 12.29
CA ALA A 133 -6.16 -11.26 12.79
C ALA A 133 -7.00 -10.68 13.94
N LEU A 134 -8.17 -11.25 14.25
CA LEU A 134 -8.93 -10.92 15.48
C LEU A 134 -8.17 -11.31 16.76
N ASP A 135 -7.18 -12.18 16.65
CA ASP A 135 -6.31 -12.59 17.76
C ASP A 135 -4.91 -11.92 17.68
N ASP A 136 -4.72 -10.89 16.83
CA ASP A 136 -3.44 -10.17 16.74
C ASP A 136 -3.04 -9.53 18.08
N GLY A 137 -1.76 -9.47 18.35
CA GLY A 137 -1.24 -8.83 19.55
C GLY A 137 -1.53 -7.31 19.66
N SER A 138 -1.71 -6.61 18.53
CA SER A 138 -2.08 -5.19 18.48
C SER A 138 -3.59 -5.00 18.46
N GLU A 139 -4.09 -4.09 19.30
CA GLU A 139 -5.51 -3.73 19.35
C GLU A 139 -5.96 -3.11 18.03
N GLU A 140 -5.13 -2.25 17.44
CA GLU A 140 -5.41 -1.56 16.18
C GLU A 140 -5.59 -2.54 15.03
N VAL A 141 -4.82 -3.63 15.01
CA VAL A 141 -4.96 -4.69 13.99
C VAL A 141 -6.26 -5.47 14.19
N ARG A 142 -6.58 -5.84 15.45
CA ARG A 142 -7.84 -6.54 15.77
C ARG A 142 -9.07 -5.72 15.37
N GLU A 143 -9.06 -4.42 15.70
CA GLU A 143 -10.16 -3.52 15.33
C GLU A 143 -10.31 -3.39 13.82
N SER A 144 -9.20 -3.21 13.10
CA SER A 144 -9.21 -3.14 11.63
C SER A 144 -9.72 -4.42 10.99
N ALA A 145 -9.33 -5.58 11.51
CA ALA A 145 -9.81 -6.86 11.05
C ALA A 145 -11.33 -7.01 11.26
N ASN A 146 -11.83 -6.60 12.42
CA ASN A 146 -13.26 -6.62 12.72
C ASN A 146 -14.06 -5.71 11.78
N ILE A 147 -13.58 -4.49 11.52
CA ILE A 147 -14.20 -3.55 10.58
C ILE A 147 -14.18 -4.12 9.16
N ALA A 148 -13.05 -4.71 8.74
CA ALA A 148 -12.90 -5.31 7.43
C ALA A 148 -13.86 -6.48 7.21
N LEU A 149 -14.05 -7.34 8.21
CA LEU A 149 -15.03 -8.44 8.18
C LEU A 149 -16.46 -7.92 8.05
N ALA A 150 -16.82 -6.89 8.82
CA ALA A 150 -18.14 -6.26 8.74
C ALA A 150 -18.39 -5.68 7.33
N ASN A 151 -17.38 -5.10 6.69
CA ASN A 151 -17.48 -4.60 5.33
C ASN A 151 -17.66 -5.70 4.29
N ILE A 152 -16.95 -6.83 4.43
CA ILE A 152 -17.13 -8.02 3.57
C ILE A 152 -18.56 -8.54 3.70
N ASP A 153 -19.08 -8.66 4.92
CA ASP A 153 -20.44 -9.10 5.17
C ASP A 153 -21.48 -8.18 4.52
N TYR A 154 -21.26 -6.87 4.64
CA TYR A 154 -22.11 -5.88 4.00
C TYR A 154 -22.10 -6.01 2.47
N ILE A 155 -20.92 -6.07 1.86
CA ILE A 155 -20.75 -6.20 0.40
C ILE A 155 -21.41 -7.50 -0.09
N SER A 156 -21.18 -8.62 0.58
CA SER A 156 -21.76 -9.92 0.24
C SER A 156 -23.28 -9.91 0.32
N ARG A 157 -23.83 -9.26 1.36
CA ARG A 157 -25.28 -9.07 1.50
C ARG A 157 -25.86 -8.20 0.38
N MET A 158 -25.20 -7.09 0.05
CA MET A 158 -25.66 -6.15 -0.98
C MET A 158 -25.61 -6.79 -2.38
N LYS A 159 -24.58 -7.59 -2.68
CA LYS A 159 -24.50 -8.39 -3.92
C LYS A 159 -25.71 -9.35 -4.05
N ARG A 160 -26.09 -10.05 -2.96
CA ARG A 160 -27.24 -10.97 -2.97
C ARG A 160 -28.57 -10.27 -3.26
N ILE A 161 -28.76 -9.04 -2.81
CA ILE A 161 -30.01 -8.30 -3.02
C ILE A 161 -29.97 -7.39 -4.26
N ASN A 162 -28.96 -7.51 -5.12
CA ASN A 162 -28.78 -6.74 -6.37
C ASN A 162 -28.84 -5.20 -6.23
N LYS A 163 -28.69 -4.67 -5.02
CA LYS A 163 -28.68 -3.23 -4.79
C LYS A 163 -27.29 -2.61 -4.98
N PHE A 164 -26.24 -3.40 -4.77
CA PHE A 164 -24.87 -2.90 -4.81
C PHE A 164 -24.43 -2.53 -6.23
N SER A 165 -24.83 -3.29 -7.24
CA SER A 165 -24.49 -3.00 -8.64
C SER A 165 -25.01 -1.63 -9.10
N LYS A 166 -26.17 -1.20 -8.59
CA LYS A 166 -26.76 0.10 -8.91
C LYS A 166 -26.07 1.29 -8.24
N MET A 167 -25.39 1.07 -7.13
CA MET A 167 -24.63 2.12 -6.40
C MET A 167 -23.23 2.32 -6.97
N MET A 168 -22.68 1.31 -7.65
CA MET A 168 -21.34 1.35 -8.25
C MET A 168 -21.34 1.73 -9.73
N GLY A 169 -22.45 2.20 -10.26
CA GLY A 169 -22.53 2.73 -11.62
C GLY A 169 -22.43 1.67 -12.73
N GLY A 170 -22.84 0.43 -12.43
CA GLY A 170 -22.98 -0.63 -13.42
C GLY A 170 -24.27 -0.55 -14.22
#